data_45c3e497c0539afddcf253a54adb4671
#
_entry.id   45c3e497c0539afddcf253a54adb4671
#
_cell.length_a   1.000
_cell.length_b   1.000
_cell.length_c   1.000
_cell.angle_alpha   90.00
_cell.angle_beta   90.00
_cell.angle_gamma   90.00
#
_symmetry.space_group_name_H-M   'P 1'
#
loop_
_entity.id
_entity.type
_entity.pdbx_description
1 polymer ?
#
loop_
_entity_poly.entity_id
_entity_poly.type
_entity_poly.pdbx_seq_one_letter_code
_entity_poly.pdbx_strand_id
1 'polypeptide(L)'
;SFFEKLNKQNNNFDYVADGLQGTLFALLEIEKPTYDVTTIQKIDKPYFYFTKTQNNTFQLRNRRYLGNKYKLLGFIEDIVAEKCNEIKSFCDIFAGTGVVGERFNKPEIKIISNDFLFTNYVCLKTFLGTNTPIQNIADKIDTLNSLKTDQDNYFSKYFGNTYFSLENARKIGAIREEIEKIAETEEEKNILICSLIYAVDKVANTVGHYDAFRKDLDMLQSVKLLAPDIDHLNNGNNAIFKEDANILIRKIVCDVLYIDPPYNSRQYSDAYHLLENLAEWKKPNVEGVAKKMDRSHIKSSYCLKNATQAFEDLIKNANCKHILLSYNNTGDSKDGRSNARINDNDILRILKNKGEVEIFERDYKAFTAGKSNGDGNAERIFYCKVN
;
A
#
# COMPACT_ATOMS: atom_id res chain seq x y z
N SER A 1 -20.54 -33.52 -0.77
CA SER A 1 -21.29 -32.49 -0.05
C SER A 1 -21.31 -31.19 -0.87
N PHE A 2 -22.21 -30.27 -0.56
CA PHE A 2 -22.38 -28.98 -1.25
C PHE A 2 -21.06 -28.15 -1.29
N PHE A 3 -20.21 -28.28 -0.29
CA PHE A 3 -18.91 -27.62 -0.21
C PHE A 3 -17.84 -28.21 -1.13
N GLU A 4 -17.91 -29.47 -1.51
CA GLU A 4 -16.96 -30.07 -2.45
C GLU A 4 -17.23 -29.68 -3.91
N LYS A 5 -18.48 -29.31 -4.25
CA LYS A 5 -18.84 -28.82 -5.58
C LYS A 5 -18.45 -27.35 -5.82
N LEU A 6 -18.40 -26.52 -4.76
CA LEU A 6 -17.97 -25.13 -4.85
C LEU A 6 -16.45 -24.98 -5.07
N ASN A 7 -15.65 -25.94 -4.60
CA ASN A 7 -14.19 -25.92 -4.79
C ASN A 7 -13.73 -26.35 -6.19
N LYS A 8 -14.61 -26.92 -7.04
CA LYS A 8 -14.25 -27.33 -8.42
C LYS A 8 -14.58 -26.31 -9.51
N GLN A 9 -15.25 -25.21 -9.21
CA GLN A 9 -15.63 -24.19 -10.20
C GLN A 9 -14.90 -22.83 -10.10
N ASN A 10 -13.97 -22.67 -9.16
CA ASN A 10 -13.24 -21.41 -8.98
C ASN A 10 -11.71 -21.56 -9.14
N ASN A 11 -11.28 -22.22 -10.22
CA ASN A 11 -9.87 -22.26 -10.62
C ASN A 11 -9.51 -21.04 -11.49
N ASN A 12 -9.69 -19.83 -11.00
CA ASN A 12 -9.10 -18.62 -11.63
C ASN A 12 -9.05 -17.44 -10.65
N PHE A 13 -8.48 -17.67 -9.47
CA PHE A 13 -8.00 -16.58 -8.63
C PHE A 13 -6.50 -16.79 -8.39
N ASP A 14 -5.69 -16.03 -9.11
CA ASP A 14 -4.26 -15.89 -8.84
C ASP A 14 -4.03 -15.32 -7.44
N TYR A 15 -3.92 -16.22 -6.46
CA TYR A 15 -3.32 -15.90 -5.18
C TYR A 15 -1.82 -15.83 -5.37
N VAL A 16 -1.32 -14.63 -5.64
CA VAL A 16 0.11 -14.40 -5.43
C VAL A 16 0.32 -14.26 -3.92
N ALA A 17 0.82 -15.32 -3.33
CA ALA A 17 1.26 -15.32 -1.95
C ALA A 17 2.28 -14.21 -1.72
N ASP A 18 2.12 -13.46 -0.64
CA ASP A 18 3.20 -12.75 0.05
C ASP A 18 4.19 -13.80 0.64
N GLY A 19 4.70 -14.64 -0.23
CA GLY A 19 5.52 -15.79 0.13
C GLY A 19 6.99 -15.50 -0.05
N LEU A 20 7.58 -14.67 0.80
CA LEU A 20 9.03 -14.66 1.03
C LEU A 20 9.40 -14.03 2.39
N GLN A 21 8.65 -14.31 3.43
CA GLN A 21 9.06 -14.01 4.81
C GLN A 21 8.66 -15.12 5.77
N GLY A 22 9.04 -16.34 5.46
CA GLY A 22 8.80 -17.47 6.34
C GLY A 22 9.92 -18.48 6.18
N THR A 23 11.08 -18.20 6.71
CA THR A 23 12.12 -19.23 6.83
C THR A 23 12.58 -19.33 8.27
N LEU A 24 12.20 -20.43 8.88
CA LEU A 24 12.91 -21.15 9.93
C LEU A 24 13.16 -20.42 11.24
N PHE A 25 12.27 -20.57 12.20
CA PHE A 25 12.65 -20.53 13.61
C PHE A 25 12.78 -21.96 14.13
N ALA A 26 14.01 -22.40 14.33
CA ALA A 26 14.34 -23.56 15.12
C ALA A 26 14.75 -23.09 16.52
N LEU A 27 13.97 -23.54 17.51
CA LEU A 27 14.37 -23.86 18.87
C LEU A 27 15.57 -23.10 19.47
N LEU A 28 15.29 -21.92 19.98
CA LEU A 28 15.93 -21.39 21.18
C LEU A 28 14.76 -20.79 21.98
N GLU A 29 14.64 -21.17 23.25
CA GLU A 29 13.80 -20.50 24.22
C GLU A 29 14.35 -19.08 24.39
N ILE A 30 13.94 -18.19 23.50
CA ILE A 30 14.14 -16.75 23.69
C ILE A 30 13.00 -16.32 24.58
N GLU A 31 13.32 -15.88 25.79
CA GLU A 31 12.37 -15.22 26.65
C GLU A 31 11.64 -14.14 25.84
N LYS A 32 10.31 -14.27 25.74
CA LYS A 32 9.49 -13.23 25.14
C LYS A 32 9.83 -11.94 25.88
N PRO A 33 10.10 -10.83 25.16
CA PRO A 33 10.38 -9.58 25.85
C PRO A 33 9.24 -9.29 26.83
N THR A 34 9.59 -9.14 28.09
CA THR A 34 8.64 -8.79 29.15
C THR A 34 8.24 -7.34 28.94
N TYR A 35 7.10 -7.16 28.27
CA TYR A 35 6.52 -5.82 28.17
C TYR A 35 5.94 -5.42 29.51
N ASP A 36 6.34 -4.27 30.01
CA ASP A 36 5.64 -3.60 31.11
C ASP A 36 4.33 -2.97 30.56
N VAL A 37 3.50 -3.83 29.97
CA VAL A 37 2.18 -3.47 29.43
C VAL A 37 1.15 -4.25 30.22
N THR A 38 0.24 -3.50 30.79
CA THR A 38 -0.76 -4.05 31.71
C THR A 38 -1.79 -4.95 31.02
N THR A 39 -1.95 -4.89 29.66
CA THR A 39 -2.96 -5.71 28.98
C THR A 39 -2.66 -5.91 27.49
N ILE A 40 -2.58 -7.18 27.05
CA ILE A 40 -2.63 -7.56 25.63
C ILE A 40 -4.02 -8.14 25.37
N GLN A 41 -4.77 -7.53 24.46
CA GLN A 41 -6.10 -8.00 24.08
C GLN A 41 -6.02 -8.79 22.77
N LYS A 42 -6.55 -10.04 22.78
CA LYS A 42 -6.68 -10.86 21.56
C LYS A 42 -8.07 -10.70 20.96
N ILE A 43 -8.12 -10.39 19.67
CA ILE A 43 -9.37 -10.27 18.91
C ILE A 43 -9.38 -11.36 17.82
N ASP A 44 -10.23 -12.38 18.01
CA ASP A 44 -10.35 -13.56 17.14
C ASP A 44 -11.72 -13.60 16.43
N LYS A 45 -12.08 -12.56 15.70
CA LYS A 45 -13.30 -12.57 14.88
C LYS A 45 -12.99 -12.87 13.41
N PRO A 46 -13.71 -13.78 12.73
CA PRO A 46 -13.57 -13.96 11.30
C PRO A 46 -14.18 -12.77 10.56
N TYR A 47 -13.41 -12.12 9.69
CA TYR A 47 -13.89 -11.05 8.82
C TYR A 47 -14.06 -11.57 7.40
N PHE A 48 -15.26 -11.41 6.83
CA PHE A 48 -15.58 -11.79 5.47
C PHE A 48 -15.85 -10.54 4.63
N TYR A 49 -15.03 -10.34 3.60
CA TYR A 49 -15.19 -9.23 2.67
C TYR A 49 -15.75 -9.75 1.35
N PHE A 50 -17.07 -9.59 1.15
CA PHE A 50 -17.73 -9.92 -0.11
C PHE A 50 -17.90 -8.66 -0.95
N THR A 51 -17.40 -8.69 -2.17
CA THR A 51 -17.62 -7.61 -3.11
C THR A 51 -17.91 -8.15 -4.49
N LYS A 52 -19.06 -7.72 -5.04
CA LYS A 52 -19.36 -7.86 -6.47
C LYS A 52 -18.54 -6.81 -7.23
N THR A 53 -17.53 -7.22 -7.96
CA THR A 53 -16.90 -6.38 -8.99
C THR A 53 -17.82 -6.30 -10.20
N GLN A 54 -18.18 -5.11 -10.63
CA GLN A 54 -18.69 -4.92 -11.99
C GLN A 54 -17.53 -5.20 -12.95
N ASN A 55 -17.79 -5.97 -14.00
CA ASN A 55 -16.75 -6.53 -14.89
C ASN A 55 -15.90 -5.49 -15.67
N ASN A 56 -16.23 -4.20 -15.62
CA ASN A 56 -15.60 -3.13 -16.41
C ASN A 56 -14.90 -2.04 -15.58
N THR A 57 -14.80 -2.19 -14.26
CA THR A 57 -14.14 -1.23 -13.37
C THR A 57 -13.12 -1.91 -12.47
N PHE A 58 -12.26 -1.13 -11.82
CA PHE A 58 -11.38 -1.63 -10.78
C PHE A 58 -11.54 -0.80 -9.50
N GLN A 59 -11.22 -1.42 -8.36
CA GLN A 59 -11.32 -0.82 -7.04
C GLN A 59 -9.92 -0.59 -6.46
N LEU A 60 -9.81 0.33 -5.52
CA LEU A 60 -8.57 0.70 -4.84
C LEU A 60 -7.81 -0.53 -4.33
N ARG A 61 -8.50 -1.51 -3.76
CA ARG A 61 -7.93 -2.77 -3.23
C ARG A 61 -7.39 -3.75 -4.30
N ASN A 62 -7.65 -3.53 -5.59
CA ASN A 62 -7.21 -4.46 -6.64
C ASN A 62 -5.71 -4.36 -6.98
N ARG A 63 -4.97 -3.48 -6.33
CA ARG A 63 -3.54 -3.33 -6.55
C ARG A 63 -2.73 -4.30 -5.70
N ARG A 64 -1.74 -4.94 -6.30
CA ARG A 64 -0.72 -5.73 -5.57
C ARG A 64 0.25 -4.76 -4.90
N TYR A 65 0.37 -4.84 -3.57
CA TYR A 65 1.24 -3.94 -2.83
C TYR A 65 1.77 -4.62 -1.56
N LEU A 66 3.07 -4.47 -1.31
CA LEU A 66 3.71 -5.02 -0.12
C LEU A 66 3.13 -4.36 1.13
N GLY A 67 2.80 -5.16 2.14
CA GLY A 67 2.24 -4.64 3.38
C GLY A 67 0.79 -4.14 3.30
N ASN A 68 0.04 -4.47 2.23
CA ASN A 68 -1.37 -4.07 2.09
C ASN A 68 -2.21 -4.56 3.29
N LYS A 69 -2.90 -3.64 3.96
CA LYS A 69 -3.67 -3.88 5.17
C LYS A 69 -5.11 -4.35 4.94
N TYR A 70 -5.47 -4.71 3.70
CA TYR A 70 -6.85 -5.12 3.36
C TYR A 70 -7.40 -6.24 4.27
N LYS A 71 -6.57 -7.24 4.62
CA LYS A 71 -6.94 -8.34 5.50
C LYS A 71 -7.08 -7.94 6.97
N LEU A 72 -6.57 -6.79 7.35
CA LEU A 72 -6.58 -6.27 8.73
C LEU A 72 -7.66 -5.20 8.96
N LEU A 73 -8.39 -4.78 7.91
CA LEU A 73 -9.35 -3.68 8.00
C LEU A 73 -10.39 -3.90 9.11
N GLY A 74 -10.95 -5.10 9.22
CA GLY A 74 -11.90 -5.40 10.29
C GLY A 74 -11.29 -5.31 11.69
N PHE A 75 -10.03 -5.75 11.85
CA PHE A 75 -9.31 -5.64 13.12
C PHE A 75 -9.06 -4.18 13.50
N ILE A 76 -8.64 -3.34 12.54
CA ILE A 76 -8.45 -1.91 12.74
C ILE A 76 -9.79 -1.24 13.08
N GLU A 77 -10.85 -1.60 12.37
CA GLU A 77 -12.20 -1.05 12.56
C GLU A 77 -12.77 -1.37 13.95
N ASP A 78 -12.59 -2.62 14.44
CA ASP A 78 -13.05 -3.01 15.79
C ASP A 78 -12.33 -2.17 16.86
N ILE A 79 -11.03 -1.94 16.75
CA ILE A 79 -10.27 -1.12 17.70
C ILE A 79 -10.75 0.33 17.67
N VAL A 80 -10.94 0.89 16.47
CA VAL A 80 -11.45 2.27 16.33
C VAL A 80 -12.86 2.40 16.92
N ALA A 81 -13.73 1.43 16.66
CA ALA A 81 -15.10 1.42 17.19
C ALA A 81 -15.14 1.30 18.72
N GLU A 82 -14.20 0.55 19.31
CA GLU A 82 -14.14 0.36 20.76
C GLU A 82 -13.50 1.56 21.49
N LYS A 83 -12.43 2.11 20.92
CA LYS A 83 -11.55 3.08 21.61
C LYS A 83 -11.76 4.53 21.20
N CYS A 84 -12.29 4.79 19.99
CA CYS A 84 -12.34 6.13 19.42
C CYS A 84 -13.79 6.57 19.23
N ASN A 85 -14.33 7.30 20.20
CA ASN A 85 -15.71 7.80 20.12
C ASN A 85 -15.79 9.09 19.29
N GLU A 86 -16.88 9.23 18.52
CA GLU A 86 -17.27 10.46 17.81
C GLU A 86 -16.15 11.09 16.97
N ILE A 87 -15.42 10.27 16.22
CA ILE A 87 -14.37 10.76 15.34
C ILE A 87 -14.96 11.50 14.13
N LYS A 88 -14.33 12.64 13.77
CA LYS A 88 -14.67 13.48 12.62
C LYS A 88 -13.54 13.54 11.60
N SER A 89 -12.38 13.01 11.95
CA SER A 89 -11.23 12.96 11.06
C SER A 89 -10.36 11.74 11.33
N PHE A 90 -9.88 11.13 10.25
CA PHE A 90 -9.00 9.97 10.26
C PHE A 90 -7.81 10.24 9.34
N CYS A 91 -6.60 10.22 9.89
CA CYS A 91 -5.37 10.42 9.13
C CYS A 91 -4.63 9.09 8.94
N ASP A 92 -4.42 8.68 7.68
CA ASP A 92 -3.52 7.60 7.27
C ASP A 92 -2.25 8.23 6.71
N ILE A 93 -1.21 8.35 7.56
CA ILE A 93 -0.01 9.15 7.23
C ILE A 93 1.01 8.39 6.38
N PHE A 94 0.87 7.04 6.27
CA PHE A 94 1.65 6.15 5.40
C PHE A 94 0.70 5.30 4.56
N ALA A 95 -0.16 5.94 3.79
CA ALA A 95 -1.37 5.32 3.26
C ALA A 95 -1.13 4.17 2.24
N GLY A 96 0.01 4.12 1.58
CA GLY A 96 0.32 3.09 0.60
C GLY A 96 -0.76 2.97 -0.47
N THR A 97 -1.54 1.89 -0.45
CA THR A 97 -2.67 1.71 -1.37
C THR A 97 -3.90 2.53 -1.02
N GLY A 98 -4.04 3.02 0.22
CA GLY A 98 -5.18 3.80 0.68
C GLY A 98 -6.36 2.99 1.23
N VAL A 99 -6.25 1.65 1.35
CA VAL A 99 -7.36 0.79 1.79
C VAL A 99 -7.85 1.11 3.20
N VAL A 100 -6.97 1.60 4.09
CA VAL A 100 -7.37 1.99 5.45
C VAL A 100 -8.17 3.28 5.39
N GLY A 101 -7.66 4.31 4.70
CA GLY A 101 -8.42 5.56 4.47
C GLY A 101 -9.78 5.32 3.83
N GLU A 102 -9.84 4.46 2.77
CA GLU A 102 -11.10 4.07 2.12
C GLU A 102 -12.10 3.45 3.10
N ARG A 103 -11.64 2.59 4.04
CA ARG A 103 -12.51 1.93 5.02
C ARG A 103 -13.23 2.92 5.94
N PHE A 104 -12.56 4.02 6.29
CA PHE A 104 -13.10 5.06 7.15
C PHE A 104 -13.71 6.25 6.37
N ASN A 105 -13.73 6.21 5.03
CA ASN A 105 -14.30 7.25 4.18
C ASN A 105 -15.83 7.24 4.23
N LYS A 106 -16.37 7.97 5.18
CA LYS A 106 -17.82 8.12 5.46
C LYS A 106 -18.20 9.60 5.43
N PRO A 107 -19.48 9.95 5.21
CA PRO A 107 -19.90 11.36 5.05
C PRO A 107 -19.46 12.29 6.19
N GLU A 108 -19.41 11.76 7.43
CA GLU A 108 -19.08 12.54 8.63
C GLU A 108 -17.59 12.56 8.96
N ILE A 109 -16.77 11.74 8.27
CA ILE A 109 -15.36 11.56 8.60
C ILE A 109 -14.49 12.13 7.47
N LYS A 110 -13.75 13.18 7.77
CA LYS A 110 -12.72 13.70 6.88
C LYS A 110 -11.52 12.76 6.84
N ILE A 111 -11.19 12.24 5.66
CA ILE A 111 -9.98 11.45 5.44
C ILE A 111 -8.80 12.36 5.10
N ILE A 112 -7.69 12.15 5.81
CA ILE A 112 -6.39 12.74 5.50
C ILE A 112 -5.47 11.58 5.12
N SER A 113 -5.07 11.49 3.85
CA SER A 113 -4.17 10.44 3.39
C SER A 113 -2.88 11.03 2.83
N ASN A 114 -1.76 10.42 3.21
CA ASN A 114 -0.45 10.83 2.74
C ASN A 114 0.38 9.63 2.29
N ASP A 115 1.09 9.78 1.20
CA ASP A 115 2.17 8.85 0.85
C ASP A 115 3.31 9.60 0.17
N PHE A 116 4.54 9.13 0.40
CA PHE A 116 5.73 9.79 -0.13
C PHE A 116 5.97 9.48 -1.61
N LEU A 117 5.46 8.35 -2.12
CA LEU A 117 5.56 7.98 -3.52
C LEU A 117 4.48 8.65 -4.37
N PHE A 118 4.88 9.21 -5.50
CA PHE A 118 3.96 9.85 -6.43
C PHE A 118 2.94 8.86 -7.01
N THR A 119 3.36 7.63 -7.27
CA THR A 119 2.48 6.53 -7.70
C THR A 119 1.31 6.32 -6.74
N ASN A 120 1.57 6.29 -5.43
CA ASN A 120 0.52 6.13 -4.42
C ASN A 120 -0.32 7.39 -4.30
N TYR A 121 0.32 8.57 -4.30
CA TYR A 121 -0.38 9.85 -4.28
C TYR A 121 -1.42 9.97 -5.41
N VAL A 122 -1.05 9.61 -6.66
CA VAL A 122 -1.98 9.62 -7.80
C VAL A 122 -3.18 8.70 -7.56
N CYS A 123 -2.94 7.50 -7.04
CA CYS A 123 -4.04 6.57 -6.72
C CYS A 123 -4.92 7.11 -5.58
N LEU A 124 -4.34 7.66 -4.53
CA LEU A 124 -5.08 8.29 -3.42
C LEU A 124 -5.90 9.49 -3.89
N LYS A 125 -5.32 10.36 -4.75
CA LYS A 125 -6.06 11.48 -5.37
C LYS A 125 -7.24 10.99 -6.19
N THR A 126 -7.08 9.90 -6.94
CA THR A 126 -8.15 9.30 -7.73
C THR A 126 -9.27 8.78 -6.84
N PHE A 127 -8.97 7.90 -5.88
CA PHE A 127 -10.02 7.20 -5.13
C PHE A 127 -10.59 7.98 -3.95
N LEU A 128 -9.77 8.78 -3.28
CA LEU A 128 -10.16 9.51 -2.07
C LEU A 128 -10.21 11.03 -2.24
N GLY A 129 -9.72 11.55 -3.36
CA GLY A 129 -9.66 12.99 -3.62
C GLY A 129 -10.65 13.47 -4.66
N THR A 130 -11.10 12.60 -5.58
CA THR A 130 -12.06 12.97 -6.64
C THR A 130 -13.48 12.98 -6.07
N ASN A 131 -14.10 14.17 -5.98
CA ASN A 131 -15.39 14.36 -5.34
C ASN A 131 -16.55 14.58 -6.32
N THR A 132 -16.27 14.73 -7.61
CA THR A 132 -17.28 14.87 -8.67
C THR A 132 -17.01 13.90 -9.81
N PRO A 133 -18.04 13.29 -10.41
CA PRO A 133 -17.86 12.47 -11.59
C PRO A 133 -17.27 13.31 -12.73
N ILE A 134 -16.20 12.81 -13.34
CA ILE A 134 -15.60 13.45 -14.51
C ILE A 134 -16.24 12.88 -15.77
N GLN A 135 -16.81 13.75 -16.58
CA GLN A 135 -17.40 13.36 -17.86
C GLN A 135 -16.31 12.85 -18.83
N ASN A 136 -16.69 11.98 -19.73
CA ASN A 136 -15.82 11.48 -20.82
C ASN A 136 -14.56 10.66 -20.39
N ILE A 137 -14.41 10.29 -19.12
CA ILE A 137 -13.30 9.42 -18.69
C ILE A 137 -13.35 8.08 -19.41
N ALA A 138 -14.54 7.49 -19.57
CA ALA A 138 -14.71 6.22 -20.28
C ALA A 138 -14.25 6.34 -21.76
N ASP A 139 -14.63 7.41 -22.44
CA ASP A 139 -14.26 7.66 -23.84
C ASP A 139 -12.74 7.87 -23.98
N LYS A 140 -12.12 8.58 -23.04
CA LYS A 140 -10.66 8.77 -22.98
C LYS A 140 -9.95 7.44 -22.74
N ILE A 141 -10.46 6.58 -21.85
CA ILE A 141 -9.94 5.23 -21.62
C ILE A 141 -10.07 4.37 -22.89
N ASP A 142 -11.19 4.42 -23.59
CA ASP A 142 -11.39 3.67 -24.83
C ASP A 142 -10.44 4.18 -25.93
N THR A 143 -10.23 5.48 -26.02
CA THR A 143 -9.23 6.08 -26.91
C THR A 143 -7.84 5.55 -26.62
N LEU A 144 -7.41 5.55 -25.35
CA LEU A 144 -6.11 5.02 -24.93
C LEU A 144 -5.98 3.52 -25.20
N ASN A 145 -7.05 2.75 -24.97
CA ASN A 145 -7.06 1.31 -25.27
C ASN A 145 -6.94 1.00 -26.75
N SER A 146 -7.46 1.88 -27.62
CA SER A 146 -7.45 1.72 -29.07
C SER A 146 -6.10 2.05 -29.72
N LEU A 147 -5.18 2.69 -28.99
CA LEU A 147 -3.85 3.05 -29.50
C LEU A 147 -3.12 1.81 -30.04
N LYS A 148 -2.70 1.91 -31.29
CA LYS A 148 -1.84 0.94 -31.94
C LYS A 148 -0.48 1.56 -32.14
N THR A 149 0.59 0.88 -31.72
CA THR A 149 1.94 1.34 -31.92
C THR A 149 2.90 0.17 -32.06
N ASP A 150 3.73 0.23 -33.07
CA ASP A 150 4.87 -0.66 -33.33
C ASP A 150 6.22 0.06 -33.08
N GLN A 151 6.15 1.35 -32.77
CA GLN A 151 7.32 2.19 -32.56
C GLN A 151 7.86 2.09 -31.15
N ASP A 152 9.19 2.04 -31.06
CA ASP A 152 9.86 2.09 -29.78
C ASP A 152 9.77 3.47 -29.14
N ASN A 153 9.66 3.47 -27.82
CA ASN A 153 9.62 4.67 -27.00
C ASN A 153 10.51 4.48 -25.75
N TYR A 154 10.54 5.49 -24.87
CA TYR A 154 11.31 5.42 -23.64
C TYR A 154 11.02 4.15 -22.84
N PHE A 155 9.74 3.82 -22.64
CA PHE A 155 9.34 2.70 -21.80
C PHE A 155 9.69 1.35 -22.43
N SER A 156 9.45 1.17 -23.73
CA SER A 156 9.80 -0.07 -24.43
C SER A 156 11.32 -0.31 -24.48
N LYS A 157 12.11 0.75 -24.66
CA LYS A 157 13.57 0.67 -24.68
C LYS A 157 14.16 0.12 -23.39
N TYR A 158 13.62 0.51 -22.25
CA TYR A 158 14.20 0.13 -20.94
C TYR A 158 13.52 -1.08 -20.31
N PHE A 159 12.21 -1.27 -20.50
CA PHE A 159 11.41 -2.26 -19.76
C PHE A 159 10.80 -3.36 -20.66
N GLY A 160 10.91 -3.23 -21.98
CA GLY A 160 10.52 -4.27 -22.92
C GLY A 160 11.41 -5.50 -22.81
N ASN A 161 10.84 -6.69 -23.09
CA ASN A 161 11.50 -8.00 -23.01
C ASN A 161 12.12 -8.34 -21.64
N THR A 162 11.69 -7.64 -20.59
CA THR A 162 12.11 -7.86 -19.21
C THR A 162 10.91 -7.84 -18.28
N TYR A 163 10.47 -6.65 -17.86
CA TYR A 163 9.26 -6.47 -17.05
C TYR A 163 7.97 -6.66 -17.86
N PHE A 164 8.02 -6.45 -19.17
CA PHE A 164 6.86 -6.55 -20.07
C PHE A 164 7.28 -7.16 -21.41
N SER A 165 6.31 -7.72 -22.16
CA SER A 165 6.54 -7.98 -23.59
C SER A 165 6.87 -6.66 -24.30
N LEU A 166 7.59 -6.75 -25.42
CA LEU A 166 7.93 -5.54 -26.20
C LEU A 166 6.66 -4.81 -26.67
N GLU A 167 5.63 -5.55 -27.06
CA GLU A 167 4.35 -5.01 -27.49
C GLU A 167 3.66 -4.24 -26.37
N ASN A 168 3.53 -4.85 -25.17
CA ASN A 168 2.96 -4.17 -24.00
C ASN A 168 3.77 -2.94 -23.61
N ALA A 169 5.11 -3.03 -23.61
CA ALA A 169 5.96 -1.91 -23.25
C ALA A 169 5.82 -0.72 -24.21
N ARG A 170 5.72 -1.00 -25.54
CA ARG A 170 5.42 0.03 -26.56
C ARG A 170 4.07 0.69 -26.30
N LYS A 171 3.04 -0.12 -26.04
CA LYS A 171 1.69 0.37 -25.77
C LYS A 171 1.62 1.17 -24.46
N ILE A 172 2.24 0.70 -23.37
CA ILE A 172 2.30 1.41 -22.08
C ILE A 172 2.94 2.80 -22.27
N GLY A 173 4.09 2.87 -22.93
CA GLY A 173 4.76 4.14 -23.19
C GLY A 173 3.93 5.10 -24.04
N ALA A 174 3.28 4.58 -25.12
CA ALA A 174 2.40 5.38 -25.97
C ALA A 174 1.17 5.90 -25.20
N ILE A 175 0.54 5.04 -24.40
CA ILE A 175 -0.58 5.46 -23.53
C ILE A 175 -0.12 6.58 -22.57
N ARG A 176 1.04 6.43 -21.94
CA ARG A 176 1.53 7.44 -21.01
C ARG A 176 1.82 8.79 -21.67
N GLU A 177 2.36 8.78 -22.90
CA GLU A 177 2.54 10.00 -23.70
C GLU A 177 1.17 10.63 -24.07
N GLU A 178 0.22 9.80 -24.46
CA GLU A 178 -1.09 10.31 -24.90
C GLU A 178 -1.88 10.90 -23.74
N ILE A 179 -1.77 10.35 -22.52
CA ILE A 179 -2.38 10.94 -21.31
C ILE A 179 -1.99 12.41 -21.14
N GLU A 180 -0.71 12.77 -21.38
CA GLU A 180 -0.24 14.16 -21.28
C GLU A 180 -0.93 15.10 -22.28
N LYS A 181 -1.46 14.58 -23.37
CA LYS A 181 -2.11 15.38 -24.43
C LYS A 181 -3.62 15.48 -24.23
N ILE A 182 -4.27 14.39 -23.80
CA ILE A 182 -5.74 14.33 -23.74
C ILE A 182 -6.33 14.72 -22.38
N ALA A 183 -5.53 14.72 -21.31
CA ALA A 183 -5.98 15.16 -20.00
C ALA A 183 -6.13 16.68 -19.99
N GLU A 184 -7.34 17.16 -19.67
CA GLU A 184 -7.66 18.59 -19.65
C GLU A 184 -7.46 19.20 -18.27
N THR A 185 -7.52 18.36 -17.22
CA THR A 185 -7.32 18.75 -15.83
C THR A 185 -6.34 17.81 -15.12
N GLU A 186 -5.73 18.27 -14.01
CA GLU A 186 -4.90 17.40 -13.17
C GLU A 186 -5.69 16.23 -12.59
N GLU A 187 -6.98 16.42 -12.32
CA GLU A 187 -7.85 15.38 -11.79
C GLU A 187 -8.06 14.25 -12.82
N GLU A 188 -8.38 14.61 -14.06
CA GLU A 188 -8.44 13.65 -15.18
C GLU A 188 -7.12 12.92 -15.37
N LYS A 189 -6.01 13.67 -15.35
CA LYS A 189 -4.67 13.12 -15.49
C LYS A 189 -4.39 12.08 -14.41
N ASN A 190 -4.72 12.36 -13.15
CA ASN A 190 -4.56 11.43 -12.04
C ASN A 190 -5.39 10.16 -12.26
N ILE A 191 -6.64 10.27 -12.70
CA ILE A 191 -7.51 9.12 -12.97
C ILE A 191 -6.93 8.24 -14.10
N LEU A 192 -6.48 8.84 -15.20
CA LEU A 192 -5.92 8.12 -16.33
C LEU A 192 -4.57 7.45 -15.99
N ILE A 193 -3.70 8.13 -15.23
CA ILE A 193 -2.46 7.54 -14.73
C ILE A 193 -2.75 6.40 -13.74
N CYS A 194 -3.71 6.58 -12.83
CA CYS A 194 -4.14 5.51 -11.91
C CYS A 194 -4.64 4.29 -12.68
N SER A 195 -5.48 4.48 -13.69
CA SER A 195 -5.95 3.41 -14.58
C SER A 195 -4.78 2.68 -15.25
N LEU A 196 -3.79 3.41 -15.74
CA LEU A 196 -2.59 2.83 -16.34
C LEU A 196 -1.75 2.03 -15.33
N ILE A 197 -1.55 2.54 -14.11
CA ILE A 197 -0.81 1.86 -13.03
C ILE A 197 -1.45 0.48 -12.74
N TYR A 198 -2.78 0.44 -12.57
CA TYR A 198 -3.49 -0.81 -12.30
C TYR A 198 -3.45 -1.79 -13.49
N ALA A 199 -3.51 -1.28 -14.72
CA ALA A 199 -3.38 -2.10 -15.93
C ALA A 199 -1.96 -2.68 -16.04
N VAL A 200 -0.94 -1.90 -15.73
CA VAL A 200 0.47 -2.29 -15.76
C VAL A 200 0.77 -3.38 -14.74
N ASP A 201 0.26 -3.25 -13.50
CA ASP A 201 0.44 -4.27 -12.47
C ASP A 201 -0.12 -5.65 -12.87
N LYS A 202 -1.17 -5.70 -13.69
CA LYS A 202 -1.77 -6.97 -14.17
C LYS A 202 -0.90 -7.69 -15.19
N VAL A 203 -0.15 -6.95 -16.00
CA VAL A 203 0.64 -7.51 -17.11
C VAL A 203 2.13 -7.54 -16.83
N ALA A 204 2.55 -7.15 -15.64
CA ALA A 204 3.95 -7.12 -15.24
C ALA A 204 4.52 -8.51 -14.97
N ASN A 205 5.68 -8.80 -15.56
CA ASN A 205 6.45 -10.04 -15.39
C ASN A 205 7.22 -10.02 -14.06
N THR A 206 6.51 -9.90 -12.94
CA THR A 206 7.08 -9.78 -11.60
C THR A 206 6.38 -10.71 -10.60
N VAL A 207 6.89 -10.73 -9.37
CA VAL A 207 6.29 -11.44 -8.23
C VAL A 207 5.54 -10.50 -7.28
N GLY A 208 5.06 -9.35 -7.79
CA GLY A 208 4.31 -8.35 -7.02
C GLY A 208 5.12 -7.11 -6.60
N HIS A 209 6.40 -7.04 -6.97
CA HIS A 209 7.25 -5.87 -6.82
C HIS A 209 8.27 -5.81 -7.98
N TYR A 210 8.89 -4.66 -8.20
CA TYR A 210 9.75 -4.39 -9.36
C TYR A 210 11.25 -4.41 -9.05
N ASP A 211 11.67 -4.99 -7.92
CA ASP A 211 13.10 -5.21 -7.61
C ASP A 211 13.76 -6.18 -8.60
N ALA A 212 12.97 -7.09 -9.17
CA ALA A 212 13.41 -8.05 -10.18
C ALA A 212 12.23 -8.46 -11.08
N PHE A 213 12.55 -8.92 -12.27
CA PHE A 213 11.61 -9.57 -13.19
C PHE A 213 11.89 -11.08 -13.26
N ARG A 214 10.89 -11.86 -13.68
CA ARG A 214 11.04 -13.31 -13.89
C ARG A 214 11.90 -13.56 -15.13
N LYS A 215 12.64 -14.68 -15.15
CA LYS A 215 13.49 -15.06 -16.28
C LYS A 215 12.67 -15.43 -17.52
N ASP A 216 11.55 -16.10 -17.32
CA ASP A 216 10.67 -16.54 -18.40
C ASP A 216 9.57 -15.50 -18.61
N LEU A 217 9.35 -15.14 -19.86
CA LEU A 217 8.37 -14.16 -20.28
C LEU A 217 7.07 -14.87 -20.68
N ASP A 218 6.27 -15.30 -19.71
CA ASP A 218 4.96 -15.91 -19.93
C ASP A 218 3.85 -14.85 -20.05
N MET A 219 3.98 -13.93 -21.01
CA MET A 219 3.12 -12.75 -21.08
C MET A 219 2.06 -12.89 -22.14
N LEU A 220 0.91 -13.39 -21.74
CA LEU A 220 -0.19 -13.70 -22.65
C LEU A 220 -1.25 -12.60 -22.75
N GLN A 221 -1.27 -11.63 -21.83
CA GLN A 221 -2.32 -10.61 -21.80
C GLN A 221 -1.82 -9.26 -22.31
N SER A 222 -2.60 -8.65 -23.20
CA SER A 222 -2.38 -7.26 -23.62
C SER A 222 -2.81 -6.30 -22.52
N VAL A 223 -2.05 -5.21 -22.35
CA VAL A 223 -2.40 -4.15 -21.42
C VAL A 223 -3.73 -3.51 -21.81
N LYS A 224 -4.66 -3.42 -20.85
CA LYS A 224 -5.99 -2.83 -21.02
C LYS A 224 -6.33 -1.98 -19.81
N LEU A 225 -6.63 -0.70 -20.04
CA LEU A 225 -7.11 0.22 -19.04
C LEU A 225 -8.58 -0.03 -18.72
N LEU A 226 -8.96 0.14 -17.46
CA LEU A 226 -10.34 0.13 -16.97
C LEU A 226 -10.62 1.43 -16.23
N ALA A 227 -11.86 1.82 -16.07
CA ALA A 227 -12.23 2.95 -15.23
C ALA A 227 -12.14 2.59 -13.73
N PRO A 228 -11.68 3.50 -12.86
CA PRO A 228 -11.77 3.30 -11.41
C PRO A 228 -13.22 3.42 -10.92
N ASP A 229 -13.54 2.62 -9.91
CA ASP A 229 -14.82 2.70 -9.17
C ASP A 229 -14.63 3.66 -7.99
N ILE A 230 -15.08 4.90 -8.13
CA ILE A 230 -14.81 6.02 -7.20
C ILE A 230 -16.07 6.35 -6.40
N ASP A 231 -15.96 6.42 -5.08
CA ASP A 231 -17.01 6.94 -4.21
C ASP A 231 -16.92 8.47 -4.12
N HIS A 232 -17.53 9.15 -5.08
CA HIS A 232 -17.51 10.61 -5.15
C HIS A 232 -18.21 11.30 -3.97
N LEU A 233 -19.23 10.66 -3.37
CA LEU A 233 -20.06 11.27 -2.35
C LEU A 233 -19.30 11.51 -1.03
N ASN A 234 -18.42 10.59 -0.68
CA ASN A 234 -17.68 10.67 0.57
C ASN A 234 -16.37 11.46 0.47
N ASN A 235 -15.95 11.83 -0.74
CA ASN A 235 -14.65 12.46 -0.96
C ASN A 235 -14.62 13.99 -0.74
N GLY A 236 -15.77 14.64 -0.53
CA GLY A 236 -15.90 16.11 -0.58
C GLY A 236 -15.00 16.92 0.36
N ASN A 237 -14.64 16.34 1.53
CA ASN A 237 -13.82 17.02 2.54
C ASN A 237 -12.42 16.40 2.71
N ASN A 238 -12.08 15.39 1.92
CA ASN A 238 -10.83 14.66 2.06
C ASN A 238 -9.62 15.52 1.64
N ALA A 239 -8.48 15.25 2.26
CA ALA A 239 -7.22 15.90 1.97
C ALA A 239 -6.13 14.87 1.68
N ILE A 240 -5.54 14.96 0.48
CA ILE A 240 -4.54 14.01 0.00
C ILE A 240 -3.21 14.74 -0.18
N PHE A 241 -2.16 14.19 0.43
CA PHE A 241 -0.83 14.77 0.45
C PHE A 241 0.21 13.84 -0.18
N LYS A 242 1.27 14.44 -0.69
CA LYS A 242 2.52 13.78 -1.07
C LYS A 242 3.65 14.49 -0.36
N GLU A 243 3.89 14.13 0.88
CA GLU A 243 4.90 14.81 1.69
C GLU A 243 5.61 13.81 2.62
N ASP A 244 6.80 14.17 3.09
CA ASP A 244 7.44 13.44 4.20
C ASP A 244 6.51 13.48 5.42
N ALA A 245 6.26 12.31 6.04
CA ALA A 245 5.31 12.18 7.15
C ALA A 245 5.69 13.08 8.34
N ASN A 246 6.98 13.21 8.63
CA ASN A 246 7.47 14.06 9.72
C ASN A 246 7.30 15.55 9.45
N ILE A 247 7.30 15.96 8.17
CA ILE A 247 6.98 17.34 7.79
C ILE A 247 5.48 17.59 7.85
N LEU A 248 4.68 16.66 7.30
CA LEU A 248 3.23 16.80 7.26
C LEU A 248 2.58 16.82 8.63
N ILE A 249 3.04 15.97 9.56
CA ILE A 249 2.42 15.85 10.90
C ILE A 249 2.37 17.17 11.66
N ARG A 250 3.27 18.10 11.36
CA ARG A 250 3.32 19.44 11.98
C ARG A 250 2.26 20.40 11.44
N LYS A 251 1.62 20.05 10.33
CA LYS A 251 0.67 20.90 9.58
C LYS A 251 -0.77 20.45 9.72
N ILE A 252 -1.01 19.26 10.26
CA ILE A 252 -2.34 18.64 10.32
C ILE A 252 -2.80 18.43 11.77
N VAL A 253 -4.12 18.39 11.91
CA VAL A 253 -4.82 17.99 13.15
C VAL A 253 -5.84 16.93 12.74
N CYS A 254 -5.96 15.87 13.53
CA CYS A 254 -6.94 14.81 13.29
C CYS A 254 -7.42 14.20 14.62
N ASP A 255 -8.55 13.48 14.59
CA ASP A 255 -9.00 12.74 15.77
C ASP A 255 -8.22 11.44 15.90
N VAL A 256 -8.09 10.69 14.81
CA VAL A 256 -7.34 9.43 14.76
C VAL A 256 -6.15 9.56 13.81
N LEU A 257 -4.97 9.24 14.30
CA LEU A 257 -3.74 9.11 13.52
C LEU A 257 -3.39 7.64 13.37
N TYR A 258 -3.52 7.09 12.16
CA TYR A 258 -3.08 5.76 11.80
C TYR A 258 -1.68 5.81 11.19
N ILE A 259 -0.78 4.97 11.71
CA ILE A 259 0.64 4.94 11.36
C ILE A 259 1.02 3.51 10.97
N ASP A 260 1.39 3.29 9.71
CA ASP A 260 1.89 2.02 9.19
C ASP A 260 3.18 2.26 8.40
N PRO A 261 4.28 2.59 9.08
CA PRO A 261 5.52 2.97 8.43
C PRO A 261 6.24 1.73 7.88
N PRO A 262 7.16 1.87 6.94
CA PRO A 262 8.07 0.80 6.61
C PRO A 262 8.80 0.30 7.87
N TYR A 263 8.69 -0.99 8.18
CA TYR A 263 9.25 -1.55 9.42
C TYR A 263 10.64 -2.18 9.25
N ASN A 264 11.10 -2.42 8.02
CA ASN A 264 12.39 -3.03 7.74
C ASN A 264 13.26 -2.18 6.78
N SER A 265 14.41 -2.71 6.37
CA SER A 265 15.35 -1.98 5.50
C SER A 265 14.92 -1.83 4.04
N ARG A 266 13.82 -2.49 3.63
CA ARG A 266 13.36 -2.46 2.24
C ARG A 266 12.67 -1.13 1.93
N GLN A 267 13.28 -0.35 1.06
CA GLN A 267 12.68 0.89 0.57
C GLN A 267 11.55 0.59 -0.43
N TYR A 268 10.37 1.15 -0.20
CA TYR A 268 9.26 1.05 -1.15
C TYR A 268 9.59 1.74 -2.49
N SER A 269 10.40 2.80 -2.46
CA SER A 269 10.94 3.43 -3.66
C SER A 269 11.84 2.49 -4.48
N ASP A 270 12.45 1.47 -3.87
CA ASP A 270 13.17 0.43 -4.60
C ASP A 270 12.21 -0.62 -5.18
N ALA A 271 11.23 -1.04 -4.39
CA ALA A 271 10.26 -2.06 -4.80
C ALA A 271 9.32 -1.60 -5.93
N TYR A 272 9.02 -0.30 -5.97
CA TYR A 272 8.05 0.29 -6.93
C TYR A 272 8.66 1.34 -7.86
N HIS A 273 10.00 1.36 -8.03
CA HIS A 273 10.73 2.32 -8.85
C HIS A 273 10.21 2.48 -10.27
N LEU A 274 9.77 1.38 -10.89
CA LEU A 274 9.26 1.38 -12.26
C LEU A 274 7.92 2.09 -12.37
N LEU A 275 7.01 1.83 -11.43
CA LEU A 275 5.72 2.51 -11.38
C LEU A 275 5.87 3.99 -11.04
N GLU A 276 6.83 4.34 -10.18
CA GLU A 276 7.17 5.73 -9.87
C GLU A 276 7.69 6.46 -11.11
N ASN A 277 8.59 5.83 -11.87
CA ASN A 277 9.08 6.33 -13.15
C ASN A 277 7.93 6.54 -14.17
N LEU A 278 7.03 5.54 -14.26
CA LEU A 278 5.86 5.60 -15.15
C LEU A 278 4.92 6.74 -14.74
N ALA A 279 4.64 6.90 -13.45
CA ALA A 279 3.71 7.90 -12.94
C ALA A 279 4.27 9.32 -13.11
N GLU A 280 5.52 9.57 -12.72
CA GLU A 280 6.16 10.88 -12.84
C GLU A 280 6.49 11.26 -14.30
N TRP A 281 6.79 10.29 -15.12
CA TRP A 281 7.12 10.43 -16.56
C TRP A 281 8.24 11.42 -16.89
N LYS A 282 9.23 11.58 -15.99
CA LYS A 282 10.39 12.43 -16.19
C LYS A 282 11.43 11.81 -17.14
N LYS A 283 11.23 10.54 -17.50
CA LYS A 283 12.08 9.75 -18.40
C LYS A 283 13.57 9.76 -17.99
N PRO A 284 13.90 9.50 -16.71
CA PRO A 284 15.28 9.53 -16.24
C PRO A 284 16.09 8.38 -16.84
N ASN A 285 17.41 8.50 -16.79
CA ASN A 285 18.29 7.36 -17.02
C ASN A 285 18.05 6.28 -15.97
N VAL A 286 18.11 5.01 -16.38
CA VAL A 286 17.95 3.86 -15.50
C VAL A 286 19.18 2.97 -15.59
N GLU A 287 19.57 2.35 -14.47
CA GLU A 287 20.80 1.59 -14.32
C GLU A 287 20.58 0.20 -13.73
N GLY A 288 21.57 -0.65 -13.89
CA GLY A 288 21.60 -2.01 -13.35
C GLY A 288 20.63 -2.95 -14.04
N VAL A 289 20.59 -4.21 -13.57
CA VAL A 289 19.72 -5.26 -14.11
C VAL A 289 18.25 -4.91 -13.92
N ALA A 290 17.89 -4.38 -12.76
CA ALA A 290 16.51 -4.01 -12.43
C ALA A 290 16.08 -2.67 -13.05
N LYS A 291 16.92 -2.02 -13.86
CA LYS A 291 16.59 -0.76 -14.56
C LYS A 291 16.07 0.33 -13.60
N LYS A 292 16.78 0.59 -12.52
CA LYS A 292 16.38 1.55 -11.50
C LYS A 292 16.85 2.97 -11.83
N MET A 293 15.95 3.94 -11.68
CA MET A 293 16.31 5.37 -11.72
C MET A 293 16.95 5.82 -10.40
N ASP A 294 17.47 7.04 -10.32
CA ASP A 294 17.85 7.65 -9.04
C ASP A 294 16.61 7.84 -8.15
N ARG A 295 16.70 7.38 -6.89
CA ARG A 295 15.64 7.40 -5.88
C ARG A 295 16.09 8.00 -4.57
N SER A 296 17.21 8.69 -4.58
CA SER A 296 17.82 9.29 -3.37
C SER A 296 16.84 10.22 -2.65
N HIS A 297 16.02 10.95 -3.41
CA HIS A 297 15.08 11.96 -2.95
C HIS A 297 13.75 11.40 -2.40
N ILE A 298 13.48 10.09 -2.59
CA ILE A 298 12.25 9.42 -2.13
C ILE A 298 12.51 8.24 -1.21
N LYS A 299 13.64 8.26 -0.50
CA LYS A 299 13.96 7.25 0.52
C LYS A 299 13.30 7.59 1.84
N SER A 300 12.66 6.59 2.46
CA SER A 300 12.06 6.72 3.77
C SER A 300 13.11 6.58 4.88
N SER A 301 13.11 7.50 5.84
CA SER A 301 13.92 7.45 7.06
C SER A 301 13.58 6.22 7.93
N TYR A 302 12.36 5.72 7.84
CA TYR A 302 11.89 4.54 8.59
C TYR A 302 12.55 3.23 8.14
N CYS A 303 13.16 3.19 6.96
CA CYS A 303 13.98 2.06 6.50
C CYS A 303 15.45 2.17 6.92
N LEU A 304 15.86 3.25 7.54
CA LEU A 304 17.26 3.57 7.88
C LEU A 304 17.53 3.33 9.38
N LYS A 305 18.79 3.53 9.79
CA LYS A 305 19.23 3.40 11.18
C LYS A 305 18.61 4.43 12.13
N ASN A 306 18.15 5.56 11.61
CA ASN A 306 17.49 6.63 12.36
C ASN A 306 15.96 6.51 12.43
N ALA A 307 15.41 5.32 12.15
CA ALA A 307 13.96 5.08 12.19
C ALA A 307 13.34 5.40 13.55
N THR A 308 14.00 5.03 14.66
CA THR A 308 13.53 5.33 16.01
C THR A 308 13.42 6.84 16.26
N GLN A 309 14.42 7.62 15.82
CA GLN A 309 14.40 9.08 15.95
C GLN A 309 13.30 9.71 15.08
N ALA A 310 13.11 9.20 13.85
CA ALA A 310 12.04 9.66 12.98
C ALA A 310 10.66 9.38 13.58
N PHE A 311 10.47 8.20 14.18
CA PHE A 311 9.23 7.85 14.86
C PHE A 311 8.99 8.72 16.10
N GLU A 312 10.01 8.92 16.96
CA GLU A 312 9.90 9.79 18.14
C GLU A 312 9.52 11.23 17.77
N ASP A 313 10.12 11.76 16.70
CA ASP A 313 9.80 13.08 16.18
C ASP A 313 8.36 13.15 15.65
N LEU A 314 7.89 12.12 14.90
CA LEU A 314 6.52 12.04 14.43
C LEU A 314 5.52 12.09 15.58
N ILE A 315 5.69 11.21 16.58
CA ILE A 315 4.79 11.12 17.74
C ILE A 315 4.80 12.40 18.58
N LYS A 316 5.97 12.98 18.83
CA LYS A 316 6.10 14.24 19.57
C LYS A 316 5.28 15.36 18.94
N ASN A 317 5.30 15.48 17.60
CA ASN A 317 4.64 16.55 16.84
C ASN A 317 3.21 16.21 16.41
N ALA A 318 2.71 15.01 16.69
CA ALA A 318 1.34 14.62 16.37
C ALA A 318 0.34 15.46 17.19
N ASN A 319 -0.66 16.04 16.50
CA ASN A 319 -1.80 16.72 17.13
C ASN A 319 -3.06 15.91 16.81
N CYS A 320 -3.38 14.97 17.70
CA CYS A 320 -4.50 14.04 17.53
C CYS A 320 -5.01 13.57 18.92
N LYS A 321 -6.18 12.91 18.93
CA LYS A 321 -6.76 12.33 20.14
C LYS A 321 -6.32 10.87 20.34
N HIS A 322 -6.18 10.15 19.24
CA HIS A 322 -5.90 8.72 19.23
C HIS A 322 -4.80 8.40 18.21
N ILE A 323 -3.88 7.53 18.60
CA ILE A 323 -2.83 7.00 17.70
C ILE A 323 -3.02 5.48 17.59
N LEU A 324 -3.05 4.96 16.38
CA LEU A 324 -2.99 3.55 16.08
C LEU A 324 -1.71 3.27 15.27
N LEU A 325 -0.74 2.60 15.86
CA LEU A 325 0.48 2.17 15.18
C LEU A 325 0.37 0.69 14.80
N SER A 326 0.34 0.38 13.51
CA SER A 326 0.53 -0.97 13.00
C SER A 326 2.02 -1.24 12.86
N TYR A 327 2.54 -2.17 13.65
CA TYR A 327 3.97 -2.50 13.60
C TYR A 327 4.20 -3.96 13.94
N ASN A 328 4.77 -4.70 12.99
CA ASN A 328 5.04 -6.12 13.16
C ASN A 328 6.41 -6.34 13.78
N ASN A 329 6.49 -7.23 14.78
CA ASN A 329 7.77 -7.66 15.36
C ASN A 329 8.33 -8.82 14.55
N THR A 330 9.07 -8.52 13.49
CA THR A 330 9.91 -9.51 12.79
C THR A 330 11.31 -9.57 13.44
N GLY A 331 11.38 -9.47 14.76
CA GLY A 331 12.62 -9.61 15.52
C GLY A 331 13.31 -10.93 15.18
N ASP A 332 14.62 -10.90 14.97
CA ASP A 332 15.52 -12.05 14.88
C ASP A 332 15.40 -12.99 13.66
N SER A 333 14.97 -12.51 12.50
CA SER A 333 15.23 -13.27 11.28
C SER A 333 16.74 -13.31 10.98
N LYS A 334 17.25 -14.47 10.53
CA LYS A 334 18.66 -14.63 10.10
C LYS A 334 19.02 -13.68 8.94
N ASP A 335 18.06 -13.19 8.19
CA ASP A 335 18.22 -12.12 7.21
C ASP A 335 18.00 -10.76 7.87
N GLY A 336 19.09 -10.07 8.23
CA GLY A 336 19.07 -8.75 8.86
C GLY A 336 18.31 -7.66 8.09
N ARG A 337 17.92 -7.92 6.80
CA ARG A 337 17.08 -7.03 6.01
C ARG A 337 15.60 -7.11 6.38
N SER A 338 15.17 -8.21 6.96
CA SER A 338 13.79 -8.44 7.40
C SER A 338 13.53 -7.95 8.82
N ASN A 339 14.58 -7.61 9.60
CA ASN A 339 14.43 -7.22 11.00
C ASN A 339 13.77 -5.84 11.12
N ALA A 340 12.87 -5.71 12.09
CA ALA A 340 12.25 -4.46 12.45
C ALA A 340 13.31 -3.40 12.83
N ARG A 341 13.10 -2.17 12.38
CA ARG A 341 14.04 -1.06 12.61
C ARG A 341 13.84 -0.40 13.96
N ILE A 342 12.64 -0.47 14.52
CA ILE A 342 12.28 0.07 15.82
C ILE A 342 11.91 -1.10 16.70
N ASN A 343 12.54 -1.24 17.86
CA ASN A 343 12.20 -2.29 18.81
C ASN A 343 10.98 -1.90 19.66
N ASP A 344 10.33 -2.89 20.26
CA ASP A 344 9.10 -2.69 21.02
C ASP A 344 9.29 -1.78 22.24
N ASN A 345 10.44 -1.86 22.91
CA ASN A 345 10.72 -1.01 24.07
C ASN A 345 10.77 0.47 23.67
N ASP A 346 11.36 0.78 22.53
CA ASP A 346 11.37 2.15 22.01
C ASP A 346 9.97 2.61 21.59
N ILE A 347 9.19 1.74 20.90
CA ILE A 347 7.80 2.05 20.55
C ILE A 347 7.00 2.38 21.81
N LEU A 348 7.05 1.53 22.83
CA LEU A 348 6.32 1.73 24.08
C LEU A 348 6.79 2.98 24.83
N ARG A 349 8.10 3.19 24.93
CA ARG A 349 8.67 4.40 25.57
C ARG A 349 8.14 5.66 24.89
N ILE A 350 8.19 5.70 23.57
CA ILE A 350 7.78 6.88 22.79
C ILE A 350 6.29 7.13 22.92
N LEU A 351 5.45 6.09 22.79
CA LEU A 351 4.00 6.23 22.90
C LEU A 351 3.54 6.57 24.32
N LYS A 352 4.15 5.97 25.37
CA LYS A 352 3.85 6.28 26.78
C LYS A 352 4.16 7.74 27.14
N ASN A 353 5.12 8.38 26.49
CA ASN A 353 5.37 9.82 26.65
C ASN A 353 4.24 10.68 26.04
N LYS A 354 3.37 10.11 25.21
CA LYS A 354 2.28 10.81 24.53
C LYS A 354 0.92 10.55 25.19
N GLY A 355 0.73 9.37 25.81
CA GLY A 355 -0.53 9.01 26.42
C GLY A 355 -0.58 7.61 27.00
N GLU A 356 -1.79 7.12 27.24
CA GLU A 356 -2.06 5.76 27.73
C GLU A 356 -1.98 4.76 26.56
N VAL A 357 -1.26 3.64 26.77
CA VAL A 357 -0.96 2.68 25.68
C VAL A 357 -1.56 1.31 25.98
N GLU A 358 -2.26 0.76 24.98
CA GLU A 358 -2.74 -0.62 24.94
C GLU A 358 -2.21 -1.32 23.68
N ILE A 359 -2.01 -2.65 23.75
CA ILE A 359 -1.61 -3.45 22.60
C ILE A 359 -2.73 -4.41 22.26
N PHE A 360 -3.10 -4.42 20.98
CA PHE A 360 -4.03 -5.37 20.40
C PHE A 360 -3.27 -6.33 19.49
N GLU A 361 -3.50 -7.63 19.66
CA GLU A 361 -2.91 -8.67 18.84
C GLU A 361 -3.98 -9.52 18.19
N ARG A 362 -3.70 -9.94 16.95
CA ARG A 362 -4.50 -10.92 16.22
C ARG A 362 -3.60 -12.00 15.67
N ASP A 363 -3.94 -13.26 15.95
CA ASP A 363 -3.24 -14.40 15.36
C ASP A 363 -3.41 -14.39 13.84
N TYR A 364 -2.32 -14.21 13.12
CA TYR A 364 -2.28 -14.24 11.67
C TYR A 364 -1.78 -15.61 11.20
N LYS A 365 -2.70 -16.44 10.66
CA LYS A 365 -2.29 -17.63 9.92
C LYS A 365 -1.69 -17.17 8.58
N ALA A 366 -0.38 -17.09 8.51
CA ALA A 366 0.32 -16.84 7.26
C ALA A 366 -0.06 -17.93 6.24
N PHE A 367 -0.54 -17.51 5.09
CA PHE A 367 -0.80 -18.43 3.97
C PHE A 367 0.56 -18.81 3.37
N THR A 368 1.11 -19.95 3.78
CA THR A 368 2.36 -20.48 3.25
C THR A 368 2.05 -21.41 2.08
N ALA A 369 2.37 -20.99 0.87
CA ALA A 369 2.55 -21.90 -0.25
C ALA A 369 3.91 -22.57 -0.09
N GLY A 370 3.99 -23.64 0.74
CA GLY A 370 5.21 -24.40 1.01
C GLY A 370 5.32 -24.81 2.47
N LYS A 371 6.04 -25.89 2.76
CA LYS A 371 6.27 -26.44 4.10
C LYS A 371 7.05 -25.48 5.01
N SER A 372 6.40 -24.47 5.55
CA SER A 372 6.94 -23.66 6.64
C SER A 372 5.86 -23.51 7.71
N ASN A 373 6.14 -24.02 8.90
CA ASN A 373 5.34 -23.79 10.09
C ASN A 373 5.50 -22.31 10.47
N GLY A 374 4.48 -21.53 10.17
CA GLY A 374 4.40 -20.10 10.53
C GLY A 374 3.78 -19.93 11.92
N ASP A 375 4.29 -20.60 12.92
CA ASP A 375 3.90 -20.40 14.31
C ASP A 375 4.64 -19.15 14.84
N GLY A 376 3.89 -18.06 15.11
CA GLY A 376 4.43 -16.90 15.84
C GLY A 376 4.31 -15.52 15.19
N ASN A 377 3.75 -15.38 13.98
CA ASN A 377 3.50 -14.05 13.40
C ASN A 377 2.13 -13.53 13.85
N ALA A 378 2.10 -12.64 14.81
CA ALA A 378 0.91 -11.89 15.18
C ALA A 378 0.95 -10.49 14.55
N GLU A 379 -0.17 -10.07 13.97
CA GLU A 379 -0.35 -8.67 13.59
C GLU A 379 -0.75 -7.87 14.82
N ARG A 380 -0.04 -6.76 15.06
CA ARG A 380 -0.19 -5.96 16.27
C ARG A 380 -0.54 -4.53 15.95
N ILE A 381 -1.40 -3.96 16.78
CA ILE A 381 -1.69 -2.53 16.80
C ILE A 381 -1.44 -2.00 18.21
N PHE A 382 -0.54 -1.04 18.29
CA PHE A 382 -0.33 -0.24 19.49
C PHE A 382 -1.32 0.93 19.42
N TYR A 383 -2.27 0.95 20.33
CA TYR A 383 -3.19 2.05 20.51
C TYR A 383 -2.66 2.98 21.60
N CYS A 384 -2.71 4.28 21.34
CA CYS A 384 -2.38 5.30 22.35
C CYS A 384 -3.50 6.32 22.42
N LYS A 385 -4.11 6.46 23.61
CA LYS A 385 -5.00 7.57 23.94
C LYS A 385 -4.14 8.74 24.37
N VAL A 386 -4.13 9.79 23.57
CA VAL A 386 -3.29 10.97 23.80
C VAL A 386 -3.82 11.77 24.99
N ASN A 387 -2.92 12.22 25.89
CA ASN A 387 -3.24 13.02 27.09
C ASN A 387 -3.73 14.43 26.73
#